data_02ac855def10f975119edb6405aa01dc
#
_entry.id   02ac855def10f975119edb6405aa01dc
#
_cell.length_a   1.000
_cell.length_b   1.000
_cell.length_c   1.000
_cell.angle_alpha   90.00
_cell.angle_beta   90.00
_cell.angle_gamma   90.00
#
_symmetry.space_group_name_H-M   'P 1'
#
loop_
_entity.id
_entity.type
_entity.pdbx_description
1 polymer ?
#
loop_
_entity_poly.entity_id
_entity_poly.type
_entity_poly.pdbx_seq_one_letter_code
_entity_poly.pdbx_strand_id
1 'polypeptide(L)'
;MNPFDEYISTLQSAHMEVEFFKFQKAFHTHSRIIILGNGGSNSVASHISQDYMKFHGKRVSILSDPSMITMLSNDFGYDKAYEKFLEYYVERETLVIIMSSGGESPNMLNCLNWCEKENTDYGVLTG
;
A
#
# COMPACT_ATOMS: atom_id res chain seq x y z
N MET A 1 28.39 21.68 -6.08
CA MET A 1 27.05 21.16 -6.38
C MET A 1 26.56 20.39 -5.16
N ASN A 2 25.39 20.74 -4.65
CA ASN A 2 24.80 20.02 -3.54
C ASN A 2 24.28 18.65 -4.05
N PRO A 3 24.66 17.51 -3.46
CA PRO A 3 24.19 16.19 -3.91
C PRO A 3 22.66 16.01 -3.81
N PHE A 4 21.97 16.91 -3.13
CA PHE A 4 20.51 16.88 -2.99
C PHE A 4 19.76 17.82 -3.95
N ASP A 5 20.46 18.57 -4.82
CA ASP A 5 19.83 19.56 -5.71
C ASP A 5 18.78 18.93 -6.63
N GLU A 6 19.02 17.71 -7.14
CA GLU A 6 18.08 16.98 -7.97
C GLU A 6 16.79 16.62 -7.20
N TYR A 7 16.94 16.14 -5.98
CA TYR A 7 15.78 15.81 -5.12
C TYR A 7 14.98 17.06 -4.74
N ILE A 8 15.66 18.15 -4.41
CA ILE A 8 15.04 19.43 -4.09
C ILE A 8 14.24 19.94 -5.30
N SER A 9 14.85 19.92 -6.50
CA SER A 9 14.20 20.33 -7.74
C SER A 9 12.95 19.47 -8.04
N THR A 10 13.06 18.15 -7.87
CA THR A 10 11.93 17.23 -8.07
C THR A 10 10.78 17.53 -7.11
N LEU A 11 11.09 17.75 -5.83
CA LEU A 11 10.07 18.10 -4.83
C LEU A 11 9.41 19.45 -5.12
N GLN A 12 10.19 20.44 -5.57
CA GLN A 12 9.67 21.76 -5.92
C GLN A 12 8.80 21.74 -7.18
N SER A 13 9.04 20.80 -8.10
CA SER A 13 8.26 20.64 -9.33
C SER A 13 7.07 19.68 -9.17
N ALA A 14 6.93 19.03 -8.02
CA ALA A 14 5.81 18.13 -7.76
C ALA A 14 4.46 18.87 -7.78
N HIS A 15 3.53 18.37 -8.56
CA HIS A 15 2.19 18.93 -8.68
C HIS A 15 1.18 18.05 -7.91
N MET A 16 0.31 18.71 -7.16
CA MET A 16 -0.84 18.06 -6.52
C MET A 16 -1.97 17.93 -7.53
N GLU A 17 -2.11 16.75 -8.09
CA GLU A 17 -3.17 16.43 -9.06
C GLU A 17 -4.48 16.06 -8.38
N VAL A 18 -5.57 16.03 -9.16
CA VAL A 18 -6.90 15.66 -8.68
C VAL A 18 -6.91 14.30 -8.00
N GLU A 19 -6.11 13.36 -8.52
CA GLU A 19 -5.98 12.01 -7.97
C GLU A 19 -5.38 12.00 -6.56
N PHE A 20 -4.45 12.92 -6.27
CA PHE A 20 -3.90 13.08 -4.92
C PHE A 20 -5.00 13.48 -3.91
N PHE A 21 -5.87 14.42 -4.28
CA PHE A 21 -6.96 14.87 -3.39
C PHE A 21 -8.01 13.78 -3.18
N LYS A 22 -8.31 12.98 -4.22
CA LYS A 22 -9.18 11.80 -4.08
C LYS A 22 -8.58 10.78 -3.13
N PHE A 23 -7.29 10.48 -3.28
CA PHE A 23 -6.55 9.59 -2.39
C PHE A 23 -6.56 10.09 -0.95
N GLN A 24 -6.25 11.37 -0.74
CA GLN A 24 -6.26 11.99 0.58
C GLN A 24 -7.64 11.88 1.24
N LYS A 25 -8.71 12.14 0.49
CA LYS A 25 -10.09 12.00 0.97
C LYS A 25 -10.39 10.56 1.36
N ALA A 26 -10.08 9.59 0.50
CA ALA A 26 -10.28 8.17 0.80
C ALA A 26 -9.53 7.76 2.07
N PHE A 27 -8.27 8.19 2.20
CA PHE A 27 -7.46 7.93 3.38
C PHE A 27 -8.08 8.50 4.65
N HIS A 28 -8.63 9.70 4.61
CA HIS A 28 -9.28 10.32 5.76
C HIS A 28 -10.61 9.67 6.15
N THR A 29 -11.39 9.24 5.17
CA THR A 29 -12.74 8.70 5.41
C THR A 29 -12.75 7.26 5.89
N HIS A 30 -11.71 6.45 5.55
CA HIS A 30 -11.62 5.06 5.97
C HIS A 30 -10.94 4.94 7.32
N SER A 31 -11.51 4.15 8.21
CA SER A 31 -10.92 3.82 9.52
C SER A 31 -10.00 2.60 9.47
N ARG A 32 -10.22 1.72 8.49
CA ARG A 32 -9.43 0.51 8.24
C ARG A 32 -8.62 0.68 6.96
N ILE A 33 -7.33 0.43 7.04
CA ILE A 33 -6.41 0.60 5.93
C ILE A 33 -5.50 -0.62 5.88
N ILE A 34 -5.29 -1.17 4.70
CA ILE A 34 -4.25 -2.16 4.45
C ILE A 34 -3.24 -1.53 3.50
N ILE A 35 -1.97 -1.55 3.87
CA ILE A 35 -0.89 -1.04 3.01
C ILE A 35 -0.02 -2.22 2.58
N LEU A 36 0.16 -2.36 1.28
CA LEU A 36 0.92 -3.44 0.66
C LEU A 36 2.11 -2.91 -0.14
N GLY A 37 3.21 -3.61 -0.07
CA GLY A 37 4.41 -3.30 -0.84
C GLY A 37 5.48 -4.36 -0.65
N ASN A 38 6.45 -4.40 -1.54
CA ASN A 38 7.61 -5.29 -1.47
C ASN A 38 8.82 -4.57 -0.88
N GLY A 39 9.63 -5.27 -0.12
CA GLY A 39 10.94 -4.80 0.34
C GLY A 39 10.88 -3.42 1.00
N GLY A 40 11.56 -2.44 0.42
CA GLY A 40 11.59 -1.05 0.92
C GLY A 40 10.20 -0.41 1.00
N SER A 41 9.33 -0.67 0.04
CA SER A 41 7.93 -0.22 0.09
C SER A 41 7.20 -0.79 1.31
N ASN A 42 7.43 -2.06 1.65
CA ASN A 42 6.86 -2.65 2.86
C ASN A 42 7.45 -2.04 4.15
N SER A 43 8.72 -1.66 4.15
CA SER A 43 9.33 -0.94 5.28
C SER A 43 8.70 0.43 5.48
N VAL A 44 8.43 1.17 4.41
CA VAL A 44 7.69 2.44 4.45
C VAL A 44 6.27 2.22 4.96
N ALA A 45 5.57 1.21 4.44
CA ALA A 45 4.23 0.83 4.90
C ALA A 45 4.20 0.55 6.40
N SER A 46 5.19 -0.21 6.90
CA SER A 46 5.32 -0.52 8.32
C SER A 46 5.51 0.73 9.18
N HIS A 47 6.36 1.65 8.75
CA HIS A 47 6.59 2.90 9.49
C HIS A 47 5.33 3.78 9.50
N ILE A 48 4.74 4.01 8.33
CA ILE A 48 3.52 4.82 8.20
C ILE A 48 2.37 4.24 9.02
N SER A 49 2.23 2.91 9.07
CA SER A 49 1.15 2.26 9.83
C SER A 49 1.19 2.62 11.31
N GLN A 50 2.38 2.70 11.89
CA GLN A 50 2.57 3.09 13.29
C GLN A 50 2.16 4.53 13.54
N ASP A 51 2.55 5.44 12.65
CA ASP A 51 2.24 6.86 12.79
C ASP A 51 0.74 7.12 12.66
N TYR A 52 0.08 6.50 11.69
CA TYR A 52 -1.36 6.65 11.51
C TYR A 52 -2.18 6.00 12.62
N MET A 53 -1.72 4.89 13.16
CA MET A 53 -2.32 4.30 14.35
C MET A 53 -2.19 5.24 15.56
N LYS A 54 -0.99 5.75 15.81
CA LYS A 54 -0.67 6.56 16.99
C LYS A 54 -1.32 7.95 16.94
N PHE A 55 -1.25 8.63 15.81
CA PHE A 55 -1.66 10.02 15.69
C PHE A 55 -3.08 10.23 15.16
N HIS A 56 -3.63 9.24 14.46
CA HIS A 56 -4.94 9.37 13.79
C HIS A 56 -5.95 8.28 14.16
N GLY A 57 -5.59 7.35 15.04
CA GLY A 57 -6.48 6.27 15.48
C GLY A 57 -6.91 5.31 14.36
N LYS A 58 -6.18 5.26 13.25
CA LYS A 58 -6.46 4.37 12.13
C LYS A 58 -6.06 2.93 12.46
N ARG A 59 -6.85 1.97 11.98
CA ARG A 59 -6.48 0.55 12.03
C ARG A 59 -5.74 0.20 10.76
N VAL A 60 -4.42 0.22 10.80
CA VAL A 60 -3.58 -0.06 9.64
C VAL A 60 -2.96 -1.45 9.78
N SER A 61 -3.17 -2.30 8.77
CA SER A 61 -2.59 -3.63 8.67
C SER A 61 -1.60 -3.70 7.51
N ILE A 62 -0.56 -4.47 7.71
CA ILE A 62 0.48 -4.76 6.72
C ILE A 62 0.81 -6.25 6.74
N LEU A 63 1.35 -6.78 5.65
CA LEU A 63 1.88 -8.14 5.62
C LEU A 63 3.39 -8.09 5.87
N SER A 64 3.80 -8.24 7.14
CA SER A 64 5.22 -8.19 7.55
C SER A 64 5.61 -9.30 8.52
N ASP A 65 4.69 -10.16 8.93
CA ASP A 65 5.02 -11.33 9.75
C ASP A 65 5.72 -12.39 8.89
N PRO A 66 6.97 -12.79 9.25
CA PRO A 66 7.71 -13.79 8.46
C PRO A 66 7.00 -15.14 8.33
N SER A 67 6.33 -15.59 9.38
CA SER A 67 5.61 -16.87 9.36
C SER A 67 4.43 -16.81 8.41
N MET A 68 3.70 -15.70 8.42
CA MET A 68 2.55 -15.50 7.52
C MET A 68 3.00 -15.40 6.07
N ILE A 69 4.05 -14.61 5.79
CA ILE A 69 4.60 -14.46 4.43
C ILE A 69 5.08 -15.81 3.90
N THR A 70 5.83 -16.57 4.70
CA THR A 70 6.37 -17.85 4.26
C THR A 70 5.29 -18.91 4.08
N MET A 71 4.29 -18.96 4.95
CA MET A 71 3.15 -19.85 4.81
C MET A 71 2.35 -19.54 3.54
N LEU A 72 1.93 -18.28 3.35
CA LEU A 72 1.17 -17.87 2.17
C LEU A 72 1.96 -18.10 0.88
N SER A 73 3.26 -17.82 0.90
CA SER A 73 4.14 -18.05 -0.27
C SER A 73 4.33 -19.54 -0.58
N ASN A 74 4.48 -20.37 0.43
CA ASN A 74 4.62 -21.81 0.26
C ASN A 74 3.35 -22.46 -0.29
N ASP A 75 2.19 -22.05 0.22
CA ASP A 75 0.92 -22.70 -0.10
C ASP A 75 0.28 -22.18 -1.39
N PHE A 76 0.49 -20.90 -1.74
CA PHE A 76 -0.18 -20.24 -2.87
C PHE A 76 0.79 -19.64 -3.90
N GLY A 77 2.08 -19.60 -3.61
CA GLY A 77 3.07 -18.88 -4.39
C GLY A 77 3.21 -17.42 -3.96
N TYR A 78 4.42 -16.87 -4.11
CA TYR A 78 4.71 -15.50 -3.68
C TYR A 78 3.89 -14.45 -4.43
N ASP A 79 3.60 -14.69 -5.71
CA ASP A 79 2.77 -13.83 -6.55
C ASP A 79 1.31 -13.74 -6.07
N LYS A 80 0.84 -14.72 -5.31
CA LYS A 80 -0.52 -14.79 -4.73
C LYS A 80 -0.58 -14.49 -3.23
N ALA A 81 0.55 -14.46 -2.55
CA ALA A 81 0.60 -14.33 -1.09
C ALA A 81 -0.12 -13.08 -0.57
N TYR A 82 0.09 -11.93 -1.22
CA TYR A 82 -0.54 -10.66 -0.82
C TYR A 82 -2.03 -10.62 -1.16
N GLU A 83 -2.42 -11.18 -2.30
CA GLU A 83 -3.85 -11.35 -2.66
C GLU A 83 -4.57 -12.22 -1.63
N LYS A 84 -3.95 -13.34 -1.22
CA LYS A 84 -4.49 -14.19 -0.15
C LYS A 84 -4.58 -13.49 1.20
N PHE A 85 -3.61 -12.65 1.51
CA PHE A 85 -3.70 -11.81 2.70
C PHE A 85 -4.93 -10.89 2.66
N LEU A 86 -5.21 -10.27 1.51
CA LEU A 86 -6.41 -9.44 1.33
C LEU A 86 -7.69 -10.23 1.56
N GLU A 87 -7.80 -11.46 1.04
CA GLU A 87 -8.97 -12.32 1.23
C GLU A 87 -9.31 -12.56 2.71
N TYR A 88 -8.30 -12.61 3.59
CA TYR A 88 -8.49 -12.82 5.02
C TYR A 88 -8.69 -11.53 5.81
N TYR A 89 -8.13 -10.41 5.38
CA TYR A 89 -8.03 -9.19 6.17
C TYR A 89 -8.94 -8.06 5.73
N VAL A 90 -9.41 -8.06 4.48
CA VAL A 90 -10.32 -7.02 4.01
C VAL A 90 -11.69 -7.22 4.67
N GLU A 91 -12.16 -6.17 5.29
CA GLU A 91 -13.49 -6.06 5.84
C GLU A 91 -14.24 -4.91 5.13
N ARG A 92 -15.53 -4.78 5.44
CA ARG A 92 -16.31 -3.64 4.94
C ARG A 92 -15.63 -2.32 5.31
N GLU A 93 -15.60 -1.38 4.35
CA GLU A 93 -14.99 -0.06 4.51
C GLU A 93 -13.47 -0.09 4.72
N THR A 94 -12.80 -1.09 4.20
CA THR A 94 -11.34 -1.14 4.14
C THR A 94 -10.84 -0.41 2.89
N LEU A 95 -9.86 0.47 3.06
CA LEU A 95 -9.05 1.03 1.97
C LEU A 95 -7.78 0.22 1.81
N VAL A 96 -7.51 -0.28 0.61
CA VAL A 96 -6.25 -0.96 0.27
C VAL A 96 -5.32 0.02 -0.43
N ILE A 97 -4.10 0.19 0.07
CA ILE A 97 -3.06 1.01 -0.55
C ILE A 97 -1.98 0.08 -1.08
N ILE A 98 -1.73 0.14 -2.38
CA ILE A 98 -0.74 -0.67 -3.09
C ILE A 98 0.44 0.21 -3.47
N MET A 99 1.64 -0.12 -2.98
CA MET A 99 2.87 0.62 -3.22
C MET A 99 3.83 -0.21 -4.07
N SER A 100 4.17 0.28 -5.24
CA SER A 100 5.11 -0.39 -6.15
C SER A 100 5.89 0.65 -6.95
N SER A 101 7.18 0.79 -6.68
CA SER A 101 8.02 1.79 -7.37
C SER A 101 8.06 1.62 -8.89
N GLY A 102 8.09 0.39 -9.39
CA GLY A 102 8.07 0.09 -10.83
C GLY A 102 6.67 -0.14 -11.40
N GLY A 103 5.64 -0.30 -10.56
CA GLY A 103 4.26 -0.55 -11.00
C GLY A 103 4.00 -1.91 -11.65
N GLU A 104 5.00 -2.78 -11.77
CA GLU A 104 4.92 -4.04 -12.56
C GLU A 104 5.09 -5.31 -11.73
N SER A 105 5.18 -5.22 -10.40
CA SER A 105 5.34 -6.39 -9.53
C SER A 105 4.11 -7.30 -9.61
N PRO A 106 4.25 -8.58 -10.02
CA PRO A 106 3.09 -9.46 -10.25
C PRO A 106 2.19 -9.62 -9.03
N ASN A 107 2.75 -9.70 -7.83
CA ASN A 107 1.98 -9.80 -6.59
C ASN A 107 1.16 -8.53 -6.30
N MET A 108 1.68 -7.35 -6.65
CA MET A 108 0.95 -6.09 -6.49
C MET A 108 -0.15 -5.94 -7.55
N LEU A 109 0.11 -6.35 -8.79
CA LEU A 109 -0.91 -6.39 -9.86
C LEU A 109 -2.03 -7.38 -9.52
N ASN A 110 -1.73 -8.52 -8.92
CA ASN A 110 -2.75 -9.45 -8.45
C ASN A 110 -3.64 -8.82 -7.36
N CYS A 111 -3.05 -8.05 -6.45
CA CYS A 111 -3.82 -7.31 -5.43
C CYS A 111 -4.73 -6.25 -6.04
N LEU A 112 -4.24 -5.51 -7.04
CA LEU A 112 -5.04 -4.54 -7.78
C LEU A 112 -6.26 -5.21 -8.44
N ASN A 113 -6.03 -6.27 -9.20
CA ASN A 113 -7.09 -7.03 -9.88
C ASN A 113 -8.10 -7.61 -8.88
N TRP A 114 -7.61 -8.06 -7.73
CA TRP A 114 -8.48 -8.55 -6.65
C TRP A 114 -9.38 -7.43 -6.10
N CYS A 115 -8.82 -6.24 -5.83
CA CYS A 115 -9.60 -5.10 -5.35
C CYS A 115 -10.70 -4.69 -6.35
N GLU A 116 -10.38 -4.66 -7.63
CA GLU A 116 -11.36 -4.36 -8.68
C GLU A 116 -12.48 -5.41 -8.73
N LYS A 117 -12.12 -6.69 -8.70
CA LYS A 117 -13.06 -7.81 -8.73
C LYS A 117 -14.01 -7.80 -7.52
N GLU A 118 -13.49 -7.56 -6.33
CA GLU A 118 -14.25 -7.56 -5.08
C GLU A 118 -14.89 -6.20 -4.75
N ASN A 119 -14.73 -5.21 -5.64
CA ASN A 119 -15.25 -3.85 -5.46
C ASN A 119 -14.80 -3.22 -4.14
N THR A 120 -13.52 -3.42 -3.81
CA THR A 120 -12.88 -2.87 -2.62
C THR A 120 -12.22 -1.53 -2.97
N ASP A 121 -12.39 -0.52 -2.14
CA ASP A 121 -11.74 0.77 -2.34
C ASP A 121 -10.21 0.63 -2.26
N TYR A 122 -9.50 1.18 -3.23
CA TYR A 122 -8.05 1.11 -3.28
C TYR A 122 -7.40 2.40 -3.82
N GLY A 123 -6.13 2.55 -3.50
CA GLY A 123 -5.24 3.55 -4.07
C GLY A 123 -3.91 2.93 -4.45
N VAL A 124 -3.28 3.41 -5.53
CA VAL A 124 -1.99 2.92 -6.02
C VAL A 124 -0.98 4.06 -5.98
N LEU A 125 0.19 3.80 -5.40
CA LEU A 125 1.34 4.69 -5.38
C LEU A 125 2.47 4.05 -6.18
N THR A 126 2.82 4.67 -7.31
CA THR A 126 3.91 4.22 -8.20
C THR A 126 4.93 5.33 -8.42
N GLY A 127 6.15 4.96 -8.76
CA GLY A 127 7.20 5.89 -9.17
C GLY A 127 7.23 6.15 -10.68
#